data_80193bc43e48138bd98b7251fd4ea29d
#
_entry.id   80193bc43e48138bd98b7251fd4ea29d
#
_cell.length_a   1.000
_cell.length_b   1.000
_cell.length_c   1.000
_cell.angle_alpha   90.00
_cell.angle_beta   90.00
_cell.angle_gamma   90.00
#
_symmetry.space_group_name_H-M   'P 1'
#
loop_
_entity.id
_entity.type
_entity.pdbx_description
1 polymer ?
#
loop_
_entity_poly.entity_id
_entity_poly.type
_entity_poly.pdbx_seq_one_letter_code
_entity_poly.pdbx_strand_id
1 'polypeptide(L)'
;MKDFIKIKNLVLVSNKGVRNLIDIPNLQFDSESISVIIGPNGAGKSLLLNLIQGLILPSAGTIKIKSSIKDNNFKKVSIMMQKPSFLRRTTEQNIQFVLELNKDKRKVSYLDVLERFDLIAQKKILANKLSGGEKQRLALALAICTNSKILLLDEPTANADPLTTIKIEKIIKEEAIAGKKILLVTHNIPQAKRLGQDIAFIHRGKVLEHCDKAVFLNHPKVKEINQFLEGEILI
;
A
#
# COMPACT_ATOMS: atom_id res chain seq x y z
N MET A 1 14.54 11.98 13.99
CA MET A 1 14.39 10.52 14.08
C MET A 1 13.59 10.07 12.87
N LYS A 2 14.14 9.14 12.08
CA LYS A 2 13.43 8.62 10.89
C LYS A 2 12.25 7.75 11.33
N ASP A 3 11.11 7.87 10.65
CA ASP A 3 9.95 7.03 10.89
C ASP A 3 10.25 5.64 10.33
N PHE A 4 9.83 4.57 11.01
CA PHE A 4 10.00 3.22 10.54
C PHE A 4 8.87 2.29 11.00
N ILE A 5 8.69 1.19 10.29
CA ILE A 5 7.78 0.11 10.67
C ILE A 5 8.63 -1.07 11.10
N LYS A 6 8.43 -1.55 12.33
CA LYS A 6 9.13 -2.70 12.89
C LYS A 6 8.15 -3.76 13.33
N ILE A 7 8.32 -4.94 12.79
CA ILE A 7 7.51 -6.13 13.03
C ILE A 7 8.37 -7.14 13.77
N LYS A 8 7.85 -7.71 14.88
CA LYS A 8 8.53 -8.74 15.68
C LYS A 8 7.58 -9.87 16.06
N ASN A 9 7.99 -11.11 15.76
CA ASN A 9 7.28 -12.35 16.07
C ASN A 9 5.80 -12.29 15.71
N LEU A 10 5.49 -11.71 14.54
CA LEU A 10 4.13 -11.48 14.08
C LEU A 10 3.49 -12.79 13.61
N VAL A 11 2.43 -13.20 14.28
CA VAL A 11 1.64 -14.38 13.91
C VAL A 11 0.18 -14.00 13.74
N LEU A 12 -0.42 -14.46 12.66
CA LEU A 12 -1.87 -14.46 12.45
C LEU A 12 -2.31 -15.89 12.19
N VAL A 13 -3.16 -16.42 13.05
CA VAL A 13 -3.74 -17.76 12.91
C VAL A 13 -5.12 -17.67 12.24
N SER A 14 -5.48 -18.67 11.43
CA SER A 14 -6.82 -18.78 10.85
C SER A 14 -7.88 -18.93 11.94
N ASN A 15 -9.14 -18.52 11.66
CA ASN A 15 -10.27 -18.62 12.59
C ASN A 15 -10.53 -20.05 13.14
N LYS A 16 -10.01 -21.08 12.46
CA LYS A 16 -10.10 -22.47 12.90
C LYS A 16 -8.87 -22.95 13.71
N GLY A 17 -7.90 -22.07 13.97
CA GLY A 17 -6.70 -22.40 14.75
C GLY A 17 -5.72 -23.39 14.09
N VAL A 18 -5.99 -23.81 12.84
CA VAL A 18 -5.29 -24.95 12.21
C VAL A 18 -4.04 -24.51 11.44
N ARG A 19 -3.94 -23.24 11.03
CA ARG A 19 -2.87 -22.79 10.13
C ARG A 19 -2.46 -21.34 10.41
N ASN A 20 -1.15 -21.09 10.43
CA ASN A 20 -0.63 -19.73 10.40
C ASN A 20 -0.85 -19.12 9.01
N LEU A 21 -1.58 -18.01 8.97
CA LEU A 21 -1.79 -17.20 7.77
C LEU A 21 -0.63 -16.22 7.56
N ILE A 22 -0.03 -15.74 8.66
CA ILE A 22 1.18 -14.93 8.72
C ILE A 22 2.06 -15.48 9.83
N ASP A 23 3.36 -15.58 9.54
CA ASP A 23 4.41 -15.99 10.48
C ASP A 23 5.71 -15.27 10.11
N ILE A 24 5.92 -14.09 10.69
CA ILE A 24 7.04 -13.20 10.38
C ILE A 24 7.82 -12.90 11.66
N PRO A 25 8.97 -13.57 11.88
CA PRO A 25 9.79 -13.38 13.08
C PRO A 25 10.31 -11.95 13.20
N ASN A 26 10.81 -11.38 12.10
CA ASN A 26 11.32 -10.02 12.07
C ASN A 26 11.19 -9.44 10.67
N LEU A 27 10.69 -8.18 10.58
CA LEU A 27 10.66 -7.40 9.36
C LEU A 27 10.71 -5.92 9.73
N GLN A 28 11.52 -5.15 9.04
CA GLN A 28 11.63 -3.72 9.27
C GLN A 28 11.68 -2.98 7.96
N PHE A 29 10.90 -1.90 7.85
CA PHE A 29 10.95 -0.96 6.75
C PHE A 29 11.43 0.39 7.28
N ASP A 30 12.46 0.92 6.64
CA ASP A 30 12.99 2.24 6.96
C ASP A 30 12.11 3.36 6.41
N SER A 31 12.30 4.58 6.90
CA SER A 31 11.53 5.76 6.48
C SER A 31 11.98 6.29 5.11
N GLU A 32 11.11 7.09 4.50
CA GLU A 32 11.42 7.92 3.31
C GLU A 32 11.72 7.10 2.04
N SER A 33 11.08 5.93 1.87
CA SER A 33 11.31 5.10 0.70
C SER A 33 10.02 4.43 0.23
N ILE A 34 10.03 3.92 -1.00
CA ILE A 34 9.02 2.99 -1.50
C ILE A 34 9.55 1.59 -1.28
N SER A 35 9.02 0.88 -0.27
CA SER A 35 9.29 -0.55 -0.11
C SER A 35 8.20 -1.34 -0.83
N VAL A 36 8.60 -2.33 -1.60
CA VAL A 36 7.68 -3.21 -2.32
C VAL A 36 7.55 -4.54 -1.60
N ILE A 37 6.32 -4.98 -1.43
CA ILE A 37 5.99 -6.32 -0.95
C ILE A 37 5.49 -7.12 -2.15
N ILE A 38 6.22 -8.16 -2.54
CA ILE A 38 5.94 -8.97 -3.72
C ILE A 38 5.79 -10.45 -3.34
N GLY A 39 5.12 -11.23 -4.17
CA GLY A 39 4.94 -12.66 -3.97
C GLY A 39 3.68 -13.18 -4.66
N PRO A 40 3.45 -14.49 -4.70
CA PRO A 40 2.32 -15.10 -5.39
C PRO A 40 0.96 -14.71 -4.76
N ASN A 41 -0.11 -14.99 -5.49
CA ASN A 41 -1.47 -14.78 -4.97
C ASN A 41 -1.71 -15.68 -3.76
N GLY A 42 -2.40 -15.15 -2.74
CA GLY A 42 -2.63 -15.88 -1.48
C GLY A 42 -1.42 -15.95 -0.53
N ALA A 43 -0.28 -15.35 -0.86
CA ALA A 43 0.92 -15.37 -0.02
C ALA A 43 0.79 -14.62 1.34
N GLY A 44 -0.28 -13.80 1.52
CA GLY A 44 -0.50 -13.05 2.76
C GLY A 44 -0.19 -11.55 2.66
N LYS A 45 0.12 -11.01 1.46
CA LYS A 45 0.51 -9.60 1.26
C LYS A 45 -0.53 -8.61 1.80
N SER A 46 -1.78 -8.72 1.37
CA SER A 46 -2.89 -7.87 1.83
C SER A 46 -3.18 -8.05 3.33
N LEU A 47 -3.02 -9.28 3.86
CA LEU A 47 -3.16 -9.53 5.29
C LEU A 47 -2.09 -8.76 6.10
N LEU A 48 -0.85 -8.74 5.61
CA LEU A 48 0.21 -7.96 6.24
C LEU A 48 -0.09 -6.47 6.24
N LEU A 49 -0.60 -5.90 5.14
CA LEU A 49 -1.03 -4.49 5.12
C LEU A 49 -2.16 -4.22 6.12
N ASN A 50 -3.16 -5.11 6.21
CA ASN A 50 -4.27 -4.97 7.15
C ASN A 50 -3.81 -5.06 8.62
N LEU A 51 -2.81 -5.90 8.93
CA LEU A 51 -2.17 -5.97 10.24
C LEU A 51 -1.40 -4.68 10.56
N ILE A 52 -0.65 -4.13 9.59
CA ILE A 52 0.10 -2.86 9.77
C ILE A 52 -0.87 -1.69 9.98
N GLN A 53 -1.99 -1.66 9.25
CA GLN A 53 -3.03 -0.65 9.42
C GLN A 53 -3.76 -0.78 10.76
N GLY A 54 -3.77 -1.97 11.38
CA GLY A 54 -4.54 -2.28 12.58
C GLY A 54 -6.00 -2.62 12.32
N LEU A 55 -6.38 -2.95 11.07
CA LEU A 55 -7.71 -3.45 10.70
C LEU A 55 -7.91 -4.89 11.18
N ILE A 56 -6.84 -5.63 11.32
CA ILE A 56 -6.81 -6.99 11.87
C ILE A 56 -5.80 -6.98 13.02
N LEU A 57 -6.18 -7.58 14.15
CA LEU A 57 -5.28 -7.77 15.27
C LEU A 57 -4.47 -9.05 15.06
N PRO A 58 -3.16 -9.04 15.34
CA PRO A 58 -2.35 -10.24 15.27
C PRO A 58 -2.72 -11.21 16.41
N SER A 59 -2.54 -12.51 16.16
CA SER A 59 -2.69 -13.54 17.20
C SER A 59 -1.54 -13.51 18.20
N ALA A 60 -0.35 -13.10 17.74
CA ALA A 60 0.84 -12.89 18.58
C ALA A 60 1.81 -11.92 17.91
N GLY A 61 2.79 -11.43 18.66
CA GLY A 61 3.82 -10.52 18.20
C GLY A 61 3.41 -9.04 18.25
N THR A 62 4.23 -8.18 17.64
CA THR A 62 4.02 -6.73 17.69
C THR A 62 4.37 -6.04 16.39
N ILE A 63 3.62 -5.00 16.07
CA ILE A 63 3.92 -4.04 15.01
C ILE A 63 4.12 -2.68 15.66
N LYS A 64 5.31 -2.11 15.52
CA LYS A 64 5.63 -0.78 16.04
C LYS A 64 5.87 0.17 14.88
N ILE A 65 5.11 1.26 14.87
CA ILE A 65 5.30 2.37 13.94
C ILE A 65 5.92 3.50 14.72
N LYS A 66 7.17 3.84 14.39
CA LYS A 66 7.89 4.94 15.01
C LYS A 66 7.66 6.19 14.17
N SER A 67 6.98 7.15 14.74
CA SER A 67 6.74 8.47 14.14
C SER A 67 7.26 9.55 15.07
N SER A 68 7.79 10.61 14.52
CA SER A 68 8.21 11.82 15.28
C SER A 68 7.04 12.57 15.93
N ILE A 69 5.80 12.20 15.62
CA ILE A 69 4.59 12.85 16.12
C ILE A 69 4.01 12.01 17.26
N LYS A 70 3.79 12.64 18.42
CA LYS A 70 3.19 12.04 19.63
C LYS A 70 1.68 11.71 19.51
N ASP A 71 1.12 11.70 18.30
CA ASP A 71 -0.32 11.56 18.07
C ASP A 71 -0.78 10.10 17.84
N ASN A 72 -2.08 9.88 18.09
CA ASN A 72 -2.78 8.59 17.99
C ASN A 72 -2.49 7.83 16.68
N ASN A 73 -2.27 6.51 16.77
CA ASN A 73 -1.83 5.63 15.68
C ASN A 73 -2.68 5.69 14.39
N PHE A 74 -3.98 5.98 14.48
CA PHE A 74 -4.89 6.01 13.33
C PHE A 74 -4.62 7.13 12.31
N LYS A 75 -4.01 8.25 12.72
CA LYS A 75 -3.65 9.36 11.82
C LYS A 75 -2.33 9.16 11.09
N LYS A 76 -1.58 8.09 11.39
CA LYS A 76 -0.22 7.89 10.89
C LYS A 76 -0.18 7.07 9.61
N VAL A 77 -1.19 6.24 9.38
CA VAL A 77 -1.21 5.25 8.30
C VAL A 77 -2.51 5.37 7.52
N SER A 78 -2.43 5.44 6.21
CA SER A 78 -3.58 5.28 5.31
C SER A 78 -3.39 4.06 4.42
N ILE A 79 -4.49 3.51 3.95
CA ILE A 79 -4.48 2.35 3.07
C ILE A 79 -5.38 2.58 1.85
N MET A 80 -4.86 2.21 0.69
CA MET A 80 -5.64 1.96 -0.51
C MET A 80 -5.76 0.45 -0.70
N MET A 81 -6.97 -0.07 -0.59
CA MET A 81 -7.24 -1.50 -0.75
C MET A 81 -7.35 -1.89 -2.23
N GLN A 82 -7.03 -3.14 -2.57
CA GLN A 82 -7.15 -3.69 -3.93
C GLN A 82 -8.56 -3.52 -4.51
N LYS A 83 -9.61 -3.73 -3.69
CA LYS A 83 -11.01 -3.49 -4.03
C LYS A 83 -11.53 -2.31 -3.21
N PRO A 84 -11.39 -1.07 -3.70
CA PRO A 84 -11.78 0.09 -2.93
C PRO A 84 -13.30 0.19 -2.76
N SER A 85 -13.72 0.59 -1.57
CA SER A 85 -15.12 0.90 -1.26
C SER A 85 -15.27 2.41 -1.13
N PHE A 86 -16.39 2.94 -1.62
CA PHE A 86 -16.69 4.36 -1.59
C PHE A 86 -18.01 4.61 -0.89
N LEU A 87 -18.18 5.80 -0.32
CA LEU A 87 -19.48 6.24 0.13
C LEU A 87 -20.44 6.37 -1.07
N ARG A 88 -21.73 6.14 -0.85
CA ARG A 88 -22.78 6.32 -1.88
C ARG A 88 -23.01 7.81 -2.19
N ARG A 89 -21.95 8.46 -2.66
CA ARG A 89 -21.84 9.90 -2.96
C ARG A 89 -21.14 10.09 -4.30
N THR A 90 -21.16 11.32 -4.84
CA THR A 90 -20.39 11.67 -6.03
C THR A 90 -18.89 11.62 -5.76
N THR A 91 -18.09 11.65 -6.82
CA THR A 91 -16.62 11.68 -6.74
C THR A 91 -16.15 12.87 -5.88
N GLU A 92 -16.64 14.08 -6.16
CA GLU A 92 -16.29 15.27 -5.38
C GLU A 92 -16.71 15.17 -3.92
N GLN A 93 -17.90 14.66 -3.64
CA GLN A 93 -18.40 14.52 -2.26
C GLN A 93 -17.60 13.51 -1.44
N ASN A 94 -17.07 12.45 -2.06
CA ASN A 94 -16.14 11.53 -1.40
C ASN A 94 -14.84 12.24 -1.01
N ILE A 95 -14.29 13.08 -1.90
CA ILE A 95 -13.06 13.83 -1.64
C ILE A 95 -13.29 14.88 -0.55
N GLN A 96 -14.35 15.68 -0.68
CA GLN A 96 -14.72 16.70 0.32
C GLN A 96 -14.86 16.10 1.71
N PHE A 97 -15.55 14.97 1.83
CA PHE A 97 -15.73 14.27 3.10
C PHE A 97 -14.38 13.91 3.76
N VAL A 98 -13.43 13.39 3.01
CA VAL A 98 -12.09 13.03 3.57
C VAL A 98 -11.32 14.29 3.95
N LEU A 99 -11.37 15.35 3.14
CA LEU A 99 -10.73 16.63 3.45
C LEU A 99 -11.31 17.29 4.74
N GLU A 100 -12.62 17.22 4.92
CA GLU A 100 -13.30 17.73 6.12
C GLU A 100 -12.91 16.96 7.39
N LEU A 101 -12.78 15.63 7.30
CA LEU A 101 -12.34 14.80 8.43
C LEU A 101 -10.92 15.14 8.89
N ASN A 102 -10.09 15.60 7.98
CA ASN A 102 -8.66 15.79 8.27
C ASN A 102 -8.35 17.06 9.05
N LYS A 103 -9.25 18.03 9.16
CA LYS A 103 -9.03 19.32 9.86
C LYS A 103 -7.59 19.90 9.69
N ASP A 104 -6.93 19.53 8.59
CA ASP A 104 -5.58 19.99 8.34
C ASP A 104 -5.62 21.48 7.99
N LYS A 105 -4.69 22.24 8.56
CA LYS A 105 -4.55 23.68 8.33
C LYS A 105 -4.23 24.03 6.87
N ARG A 106 -3.80 23.05 6.07
CA ARG A 106 -3.64 23.19 4.63
C ARG A 106 -5.01 23.19 3.96
N LYS A 107 -5.45 24.33 3.46
CA LYS A 107 -6.67 24.47 2.65
C LYS A 107 -6.44 23.84 1.26
N VAL A 108 -6.36 22.50 1.19
CA VAL A 108 -6.35 21.79 -0.10
C VAL A 108 -7.77 21.84 -0.65
N SER A 109 -7.92 22.42 -1.84
CA SER A 109 -9.20 22.43 -2.53
C SER A 109 -9.53 21.04 -3.05
N TYR A 110 -10.79 20.63 -2.95
CA TYR A 110 -11.23 19.38 -3.60
C TYR A 110 -11.08 19.44 -5.13
N LEU A 111 -11.12 20.65 -5.71
CA LEU A 111 -10.90 20.86 -7.15
C LEU A 111 -9.46 20.54 -7.53
N ASP A 112 -8.48 20.99 -6.73
CA ASP A 112 -7.05 20.68 -6.98
C ASP A 112 -6.80 19.16 -6.91
N VAL A 113 -7.50 18.48 -5.98
CA VAL A 113 -7.44 17.01 -5.90
C VAL A 113 -8.03 16.36 -7.14
N LEU A 114 -9.22 16.81 -7.57
CA LEU A 114 -9.85 16.28 -8.79
C LEU A 114 -8.98 16.47 -10.02
N GLU A 115 -8.33 17.63 -10.15
CA GLU A 115 -7.41 17.93 -11.25
C GLU A 115 -6.16 17.04 -11.19
N ARG A 116 -5.49 16.98 -10.04
CA ARG A 116 -4.28 16.15 -9.84
C ARG A 116 -4.51 14.68 -10.20
N PHE A 117 -5.71 14.16 -9.92
CA PHE A 117 -6.07 12.76 -10.16
C PHE A 117 -6.84 12.54 -11.47
N ASP A 118 -6.98 13.58 -12.32
CA ASP A 118 -7.69 13.51 -13.61
C ASP A 118 -9.12 12.99 -13.46
N LEU A 119 -9.87 13.61 -12.51
CA LEU A 119 -11.24 13.25 -12.16
C LEU A 119 -12.24 14.42 -12.29
N ILE A 120 -11.82 15.54 -12.88
CA ILE A 120 -12.68 16.72 -13.06
C ILE A 120 -13.96 16.39 -13.84
N ALA A 121 -13.82 15.65 -14.94
CA ALA A 121 -14.98 15.26 -15.77
C ALA A 121 -15.96 14.35 -15.01
N GLN A 122 -15.47 13.59 -14.02
CA GLN A 122 -16.24 12.64 -13.21
C GLN A 122 -16.77 13.22 -11.90
N LYS A 123 -16.55 14.52 -11.63
CA LYS A 123 -16.83 15.12 -10.31
C LYS A 123 -18.26 14.87 -9.78
N LYS A 124 -19.27 14.92 -10.67
CA LYS A 124 -20.68 14.71 -10.35
C LYS A 124 -21.15 13.26 -10.48
N ILE A 125 -20.29 12.36 -10.95
CA ILE A 125 -20.63 10.94 -11.10
C ILE A 125 -20.53 10.25 -9.74
N LEU A 126 -21.49 9.37 -9.44
CA LEU A 126 -21.45 8.53 -8.25
C LEU A 126 -20.20 7.64 -8.29
N ALA A 127 -19.45 7.58 -7.19
CA ALA A 127 -18.18 6.87 -7.12
C ALA A 127 -18.28 5.38 -7.51
N ASN A 128 -19.42 4.72 -7.23
CA ASN A 128 -19.66 3.33 -7.62
C ASN A 128 -19.86 3.14 -9.13
N LYS A 129 -20.18 4.20 -9.88
CA LYS A 129 -20.39 4.20 -11.33
C LYS A 129 -19.14 4.49 -12.15
N LEU A 130 -18.03 4.84 -11.49
CA LEU A 130 -16.75 5.07 -12.14
C LEU A 130 -16.22 3.78 -12.79
N SER A 131 -15.43 3.92 -13.86
CA SER A 131 -14.66 2.84 -14.45
C SER A 131 -13.60 2.30 -13.49
N GLY A 132 -12.97 1.17 -13.82
CA GLY A 132 -11.92 0.56 -12.97
C GLY A 132 -10.76 1.51 -12.68
N GLY A 133 -10.19 2.14 -13.72
CA GLY A 133 -9.09 3.08 -13.58
C GLY A 133 -9.47 4.37 -12.83
N GLU A 134 -10.68 4.91 -13.06
CA GLU A 134 -11.19 6.05 -12.30
C GLU A 134 -11.38 5.72 -10.82
N LYS A 135 -11.88 4.52 -10.50
CA LYS A 135 -11.98 4.03 -9.11
C LYS A 135 -10.61 3.93 -8.45
N GLN A 136 -9.60 3.45 -9.16
CA GLN A 136 -8.23 3.38 -8.63
C GLN A 136 -7.68 4.78 -8.37
N ARG A 137 -7.86 5.73 -9.30
CA ARG A 137 -7.43 7.12 -9.09
C ARG A 137 -8.16 7.79 -7.92
N LEU A 138 -9.47 7.59 -7.79
CA LEU A 138 -10.23 8.10 -6.65
C LEU A 138 -9.78 7.48 -5.32
N ALA A 139 -9.57 6.17 -5.27
CA ALA A 139 -9.09 5.47 -4.07
C ALA A 139 -7.72 5.99 -3.61
N LEU A 140 -6.79 6.19 -4.56
CA LEU A 140 -5.49 6.76 -4.26
C LEU A 140 -5.62 8.22 -3.77
N ALA A 141 -6.48 9.02 -4.41
CA ALA A 141 -6.77 10.39 -3.98
C ALA A 141 -7.27 10.43 -2.53
N LEU A 142 -8.26 9.60 -2.19
CA LEU A 142 -8.79 9.51 -0.83
C LEU A 142 -7.72 9.10 0.18
N ALA A 143 -6.90 8.10 -0.14
CA ALA A 143 -5.80 7.66 0.73
C ALA A 143 -4.76 8.78 0.96
N ILE A 144 -4.42 9.56 -0.06
CA ILE A 144 -3.48 10.69 0.04
C ILE A 144 -4.09 11.88 0.81
N CYS A 145 -5.38 12.17 0.60
CA CYS A 145 -6.09 13.23 1.29
C CYS A 145 -6.17 13.04 2.81
N THR A 146 -5.93 11.83 3.33
CA THR A 146 -5.83 11.61 4.79
C THR A 146 -4.59 12.28 5.42
N ASN A 147 -3.64 12.72 4.59
CA ASN A 147 -2.39 13.36 5.01
C ASN A 147 -1.56 12.53 6.01
N SER A 148 -1.64 11.22 5.92
CA SER A 148 -0.86 10.29 6.74
C SER A 148 0.62 10.28 6.33
N LYS A 149 1.51 9.89 7.27
CA LYS A 149 2.95 9.74 7.02
C LYS A 149 3.30 8.45 6.29
N ILE A 150 2.46 7.45 6.43
CA ILE A 150 2.62 6.12 5.84
C ILE A 150 1.44 5.84 4.93
N LEU A 151 1.73 5.48 3.70
CA LEU A 151 0.75 5.11 2.68
C LEU A 151 0.93 3.64 2.31
N LEU A 152 -0.08 2.84 2.59
CA LEU A 152 -0.15 1.43 2.23
C LEU A 152 -0.96 1.30 0.94
N LEU A 153 -0.40 0.65 -0.08
CA LEU A 153 -1.02 0.51 -1.39
C LEU A 153 -1.12 -0.97 -1.74
N ASP A 154 -2.33 -1.50 -1.82
CA ASP A 154 -2.59 -2.88 -2.21
C ASP A 154 -3.02 -2.92 -3.67
N GLU A 155 -2.09 -3.32 -4.56
CA GLU A 155 -2.31 -3.43 -6.01
C GLU A 155 -2.90 -2.14 -6.63
N PRO A 156 -2.29 -0.97 -6.47
CA PRO A 156 -2.90 0.32 -6.82
C PRO A 156 -3.18 0.51 -8.32
N THR A 157 -2.60 -0.32 -9.17
CA THR A 157 -2.79 -0.28 -10.62
C THR A 157 -3.52 -1.50 -11.16
N ALA A 158 -4.14 -2.31 -10.28
CA ALA A 158 -4.95 -3.44 -10.72
C ALA A 158 -6.10 -2.95 -11.62
N ASN A 159 -6.26 -3.58 -12.79
CA ASN A 159 -7.29 -3.23 -13.79
C ASN A 159 -7.17 -1.80 -14.36
N ALA A 160 -6.03 -1.14 -14.22
CA ALA A 160 -5.74 0.13 -14.86
C ALA A 160 -5.09 -0.09 -16.24
N ASP A 161 -5.47 0.75 -17.21
CA ASP A 161 -4.80 0.81 -18.51
C ASP A 161 -3.35 1.35 -18.34
N PRO A 162 -2.48 1.21 -19.36
CA PRO A 162 -1.09 1.65 -19.26
C PRO A 162 -0.93 3.14 -18.94
N LEU A 163 -1.79 4.02 -19.50
CA LEU A 163 -1.70 5.47 -19.25
C LEU A 163 -2.11 5.80 -17.80
N THR A 164 -3.16 5.18 -17.31
CA THR A 164 -3.59 5.30 -15.91
C THR A 164 -2.52 4.76 -14.96
N THR A 165 -1.88 3.65 -15.31
CA THR A 165 -0.76 3.09 -14.53
C THR A 165 0.38 4.09 -14.40
N ILE A 166 0.82 4.71 -15.50
CA ILE A 166 1.88 5.72 -15.47
C ILE A 166 1.50 6.91 -14.58
N LYS A 167 0.27 7.40 -14.67
CA LYS A 167 -0.23 8.51 -13.83
C LYS A 167 -0.20 8.14 -12.34
N ILE A 168 -0.69 6.96 -11.98
CA ILE A 168 -0.68 6.46 -10.60
C ILE A 168 0.75 6.33 -10.07
N GLU A 169 1.65 5.71 -10.84
CA GLU A 169 3.06 5.54 -10.47
C GLU A 169 3.78 6.89 -10.28
N LYS A 170 3.47 7.88 -11.12
CA LYS A 170 4.00 9.24 -10.97
C LYS A 170 3.57 9.86 -9.64
N ILE A 171 2.28 9.79 -9.29
CA ILE A 171 1.76 10.32 -8.03
C ILE A 171 2.39 9.60 -6.83
N ILE A 172 2.56 8.27 -6.89
CA ILE A 172 3.23 7.49 -5.84
C ILE A 172 4.67 7.99 -5.61
N LYS A 173 5.42 8.23 -6.68
CA LYS A 173 6.79 8.78 -6.59
C LYS A 173 6.81 10.19 -5.98
N GLU A 174 5.88 11.06 -6.39
CA GLU A 174 5.74 12.41 -5.83
C GLU A 174 5.48 12.38 -4.32
N GLU A 175 4.59 11.49 -3.85
CA GLU A 175 4.31 11.33 -2.42
C GLU A 175 5.53 10.81 -1.63
N ALA A 176 6.32 9.92 -2.23
CA ALA A 176 7.56 9.44 -1.62
C ALA A 176 8.62 10.56 -1.54
N ILE A 177 8.78 11.36 -2.61
CA ILE A 177 9.68 12.53 -2.64
C ILE A 177 9.22 13.57 -1.60
N ALA A 178 7.92 13.72 -1.38
CA ALA A 178 7.35 14.58 -0.35
C ALA A 178 7.57 14.04 1.09
N GLY A 179 8.30 12.94 1.26
CA GLY A 179 8.71 12.38 2.55
C GLY A 179 7.71 11.39 3.16
N LYS A 180 6.77 10.84 2.39
CA LYS A 180 5.92 9.75 2.87
C LYS A 180 6.62 8.41 2.73
N LYS A 181 6.50 7.56 3.76
CA LYS A 181 6.82 6.14 3.63
C LYS A 181 5.71 5.44 2.84
N ILE A 182 6.08 4.69 1.82
CA ILE A 182 5.14 3.92 1.01
C ILE A 182 5.45 2.44 1.13
N LEU A 183 4.44 1.63 1.46
CA LEU A 183 4.48 0.19 1.30
C LEU A 183 3.55 -0.17 0.14
N LEU A 184 4.14 -0.66 -0.93
CA LEU A 184 3.45 -1.05 -2.16
C LEU A 184 3.38 -2.57 -2.26
N VAL A 185 2.19 -3.12 -2.22
CA VAL A 185 1.96 -4.53 -2.59
C VAL A 185 1.67 -4.61 -4.08
N THR A 186 2.39 -5.46 -4.76
CA THR A 186 2.14 -5.77 -6.17
C THR A 186 2.62 -7.18 -6.53
N HIS A 187 2.04 -7.77 -7.56
CA HIS A 187 2.57 -8.97 -8.22
C HIS A 187 3.29 -8.64 -9.54
N ASN A 188 3.30 -7.34 -9.93
CA ASN A 188 3.90 -6.86 -11.18
C ASN A 188 5.39 -6.55 -10.96
N ILE A 189 6.26 -7.45 -11.43
CA ILE A 189 7.72 -7.30 -11.33
C ILE A 189 8.23 -6.01 -12.02
N PRO A 190 7.80 -5.65 -13.25
CA PRO A 190 8.15 -4.37 -13.84
C PRO A 190 7.78 -3.16 -12.98
N GLN A 191 6.63 -3.16 -12.30
CA GLN A 191 6.24 -2.09 -11.38
C GLN A 191 7.16 -2.04 -10.16
N ALA A 192 7.47 -3.19 -9.56
CA ALA A 192 8.42 -3.29 -8.46
C ALA A 192 9.79 -2.72 -8.85
N LYS A 193 10.28 -3.02 -10.05
CA LYS A 193 11.53 -2.45 -10.61
C LYS A 193 11.49 -0.93 -10.74
N ARG A 194 10.37 -0.35 -11.22
CA ARG A 194 10.25 1.10 -11.44
C ARG A 194 10.10 1.90 -10.16
N LEU A 195 9.44 1.34 -9.14
CA LEU A 195 9.04 2.08 -7.95
C LEU A 195 9.87 1.74 -6.71
N GLY A 196 10.17 0.47 -6.48
CA GLY A 196 10.81 -0.01 -5.26
C GLY A 196 12.25 0.48 -5.08
N GLN A 197 12.63 0.70 -3.84
CA GLN A 197 14.02 0.85 -3.40
C GLN A 197 14.49 -0.42 -2.71
N ASP A 198 13.64 -1.02 -1.90
CA ASP A 198 13.83 -2.33 -1.29
C ASP A 198 12.61 -3.22 -1.57
N ILE A 199 12.82 -4.54 -1.56
CA ILE A 199 11.79 -5.53 -1.88
C ILE A 199 11.75 -6.60 -0.78
N ALA A 200 10.55 -6.86 -0.26
CA ALA A 200 10.25 -7.98 0.62
C ALA A 200 9.45 -9.04 -0.15
N PHE A 201 9.96 -10.25 -0.25
CA PHE A 201 9.27 -11.37 -0.88
C PHE A 201 8.52 -12.19 0.17
N ILE A 202 7.21 -12.29 -0.03
CA ILE A 202 6.33 -13.07 0.86
C ILE A 202 5.84 -14.32 0.14
N HIS A 203 5.99 -15.47 0.79
CA HIS A 203 5.44 -16.74 0.35
C HIS A 203 4.86 -17.49 1.54
N ARG A 204 3.62 -18.00 1.42
CA ARG A 204 2.92 -18.79 2.45
C ARG A 204 2.94 -18.13 3.85
N GLY A 205 2.73 -16.81 3.90
CA GLY A 205 2.68 -16.04 5.13
C GLY A 205 4.04 -15.71 5.77
N LYS A 206 5.14 -16.09 5.13
CA LYS A 206 6.51 -15.83 5.60
C LYS A 206 7.25 -14.87 4.69
N VAL A 207 8.09 -14.03 5.27
CA VAL A 207 9.04 -13.22 4.52
C VAL A 207 10.28 -14.09 4.27
N LEU A 208 10.51 -14.47 3.03
CA LEU A 208 11.66 -15.32 2.67
C LEU A 208 12.93 -14.49 2.46
N GLU A 209 12.78 -13.27 1.91
CA GLU A 209 13.90 -12.33 1.73
C GLU A 209 13.39 -10.90 1.80
N HIS A 210 14.19 -10.01 2.35
CA HIS A 210 13.99 -8.56 2.31
C HIS A 210 15.35 -7.89 2.11
N CYS A 211 15.54 -7.24 0.98
CA CYS A 211 16.81 -6.60 0.62
C CYS A 211 16.62 -5.45 -0.36
N ASP A 212 17.71 -4.75 -0.66
CA ASP A 212 17.76 -3.76 -1.73
C ASP A 212 17.26 -4.34 -3.05
N LYS A 213 16.57 -3.52 -3.84
CA LYS A 213 16.01 -3.89 -5.14
C LYS A 213 17.04 -4.50 -6.09
N ALA A 214 18.26 -3.93 -6.16
CA ALA A 214 19.27 -4.42 -7.06
C ALA A 214 19.75 -5.84 -6.66
N VAL A 215 19.89 -6.08 -5.36
CA VAL A 215 20.23 -7.41 -4.83
C VAL A 215 19.11 -8.40 -5.13
N PHE A 216 17.85 -8.03 -4.84
CA PHE A 216 16.68 -8.88 -5.08
C PHE A 216 16.55 -9.33 -6.54
N LEU A 217 16.80 -8.42 -7.48
CA LEU A 217 16.59 -8.68 -8.91
C LEU A 217 17.74 -9.42 -9.58
N ASN A 218 18.98 -9.23 -9.11
CA ASN A 218 20.17 -9.74 -9.78
C ASN A 218 20.81 -10.93 -9.04
N HIS A 219 20.62 -11.00 -7.71
CA HIS A 219 21.27 -11.99 -6.86
C HIS A 219 20.32 -12.51 -5.76
N PRO A 220 19.11 -13.00 -6.10
CA PRO A 220 18.21 -13.54 -5.11
C PRO A 220 18.82 -14.78 -4.44
N LYS A 221 18.70 -14.86 -3.12
CA LYS A 221 19.30 -15.94 -2.32
C LYS A 221 18.41 -17.18 -2.23
N VAL A 222 17.14 -17.03 -2.55
CA VAL A 222 16.10 -18.06 -2.35
C VAL A 222 15.62 -18.56 -3.71
N LYS A 223 15.54 -19.88 -3.87
CA LYS A 223 15.13 -20.52 -5.13
C LYS A 223 13.73 -20.08 -5.60
N GLU A 224 12.80 -19.97 -4.66
CA GLU A 224 11.42 -19.53 -4.93
C GLU A 224 11.35 -18.12 -5.54
N ILE A 225 12.32 -17.26 -5.22
CA ILE A 225 12.39 -15.92 -5.82
C ILE A 225 12.81 -16.01 -7.28
N ASN A 226 13.82 -16.84 -7.61
CA ASN A 226 14.24 -17.06 -9.00
C ASN A 226 13.06 -17.57 -9.83
N GLN A 227 12.38 -18.60 -9.36
CA GLN A 227 11.22 -19.17 -10.02
C GLN A 227 10.13 -18.11 -10.23
N PHE A 228 9.84 -17.30 -9.20
CA PHE A 228 8.85 -16.21 -9.30
C PHE A 228 9.26 -15.14 -10.32
N LEU A 229 10.54 -14.76 -10.37
CA LEU A 229 11.08 -13.78 -11.34
C LEU A 229 11.03 -14.30 -12.78
N GLU A 230 11.17 -15.60 -12.98
CA GLU A 230 11.07 -16.31 -14.26
C GLU A 230 9.61 -16.57 -14.68
N GLY A 231 8.64 -16.25 -13.80
CA GLY A 231 7.20 -16.43 -14.07
C GLY A 231 6.69 -17.84 -13.80
N GLU A 232 7.45 -18.67 -13.07
CA GLU A 232 7.01 -20.00 -12.67
C GLU A 232 5.91 -19.92 -11.59
N ILE A 233 5.02 -20.91 -11.59
CA ILE A 233 3.96 -21.04 -10.58
C ILE A 233 4.56 -21.66 -9.32
N LEU A 234 4.58 -20.89 -8.24
CA LEU A 234 4.96 -21.38 -6.92
C LEU A 234 3.75 -22.08 -6.26
N ILE A 235 3.86 -23.37 -6.04
CA ILE A 235 2.85 -24.22 -5.39
C ILE A 235 3.09 -24.31 -3.88
#